data_47e7074089783f67aca7c6db3a0dc3b4
#
_entry.id   47e7074089783f67aca7c6db3a0dc3b4
#
_cell.length_a   1.000
_cell.length_b   1.000
_cell.length_c   1.000
_cell.angle_alpha   90.00
_cell.angle_beta   90.00
_cell.angle_gamma   90.00
#
_symmetry.space_group_name_H-M   'P 1'
#
loop_
_entity.id
_entity.type
_entity.pdbx_description
1 polymer ?
#
loop_
_entity_poly.entity_id
_entity_poly.type
_entity_poly.pdbx_seq_one_letter_code
_entity_poly.pdbx_strand_id
1 'polypeptide(L)'
;GQASARNLGLKYMQENDYQIPWVTFTDPDDFLDRNYFYEVDKFLATHQDDDICMIGCNVIFYYEKQKLYKDNHALNFKFKSGVQVKENYNLDSFIQLSAASCFMNIGYLDKLLFDEKLKPNFEDAKFINEYLLDNINLKSAFLPTVKYFYRKRVEQNSTLDGKDKIKDYYTMVPNFGYLNLFKDIKITKVPYFVQNVVLYDIFWQIKTLILNPEKLAILN
;
A
#
# COMPACT_ATOMS: atom_id res chain seq x y z
N GLY A 1 0.17 -11.25 13.77
CA GLY A 1 0.82 -10.84 12.52
C GLY A 1 0.76 -9.34 12.32
N GLN A 2 1.32 -8.83 11.22
CA GLN A 2 1.38 -7.38 10.92
C GLN A 2 -0.01 -6.75 10.85
N ALA A 3 -0.93 -7.37 10.13
CA ALA A 3 -2.34 -6.94 10.05
C ALA A 3 -3.00 -6.84 11.44
N SER A 4 -2.79 -7.82 12.31
CA SER A 4 -3.35 -7.84 13.66
C SER A 4 -2.82 -6.69 14.54
N ALA A 5 -1.51 -6.40 14.45
CA ALA A 5 -0.91 -5.29 15.20
C ALA A 5 -1.46 -3.93 14.71
N ARG A 6 -1.59 -3.74 13.38
CA ARG A 6 -2.17 -2.53 12.79
C ARG A 6 -3.65 -2.36 13.18
N ASN A 7 -4.44 -3.45 13.16
CA ASN A 7 -5.84 -3.45 13.59
C ASN A 7 -6.00 -3.05 15.05
N LEU A 8 -5.08 -3.50 15.92
CA LEU A 8 -5.10 -3.11 17.34
C LEU A 8 -4.88 -1.60 17.47
N GLY A 9 -3.94 -1.02 16.72
CA GLY A 9 -3.70 0.42 16.68
C GLY A 9 -4.92 1.20 16.18
N LEU A 10 -5.54 0.77 15.08
CA LEU A 10 -6.74 1.41 14.54
C LEU A 10 -7.91 1.38 15.53
N LYS A 11 -8.18 0.22 16.16
CA LYS A 11 -9.23 0.10 17.18
C LYS A 11 -8.97 1.03 18.36
N TYR A 12 -7.73 1.06 18.86
CA TYR A 12 -7.34 1.94 19.95
C TYR A 12 -7.58 3.42 19.61
N MET A 13 -7.26 3.84 18.39
CA MET A 13 -7.52 5.21 17.93
C MET A 13 -9.01 5.51 17.84
N GLN A 14 -9.82 4.59 17.33
CA GLN A 14 -11.28 4.75 17.24
C GLN A 14 -11.96 4.83 18.63
N GLU A 15 -11.47 4.07 19.60
CA GLU A 15 -12.02 4.04 20.97
C GLU A 15 -11.66 5.27 21.82
N ASN A 16 -10.59 5.99 21.48
CA ASN A 16 -10.04 7.07 22.32
C ASN A 16 -10.21 8.48 21.73
N ASP A 17 -11.01 8.66 20.70
CA ASP A 17 -11.37 9.94 20.07
C ASP A 17 -10.15 10.88 19.87
N TYR A 18 -9.10 10.36 19.22
CA TYR A 18 -7.92 11.16 18.90
C TYR A 18 -8.26 12.26 17.89
N GLN A 19 -7.93 13.50 18.22
CA GLN A 19 -8.13 14.69 17.38
C GLN A 19 -7.18 14.73 16.17
N ILE A 20 -6.43 13.66 15.91
CA ILE A 20 -5.46 13.59 14.81
C ILE A 20 -6.14 12.99 13.60
N PRO A 21 -6.32 13.74 12.50
CA PRO A 21 -7.09 13.27 11.36
C PRO A 21 -6.33 12.25 10.47
N TRP A 22 -5.03 12.07 10.66
CA TRP A 22 -4.19 11.27 9.76
C TRP A 22 -3.48 10.13 10.48
N VAL A 23 -3.46 8.96 9.85
CA VAL A 23 -2.71 7.78 10.30
C VAL A 23 -1.75 7.32 9.20
N THR A 24 -0.58 6.90 9.61
CA THR A 24 0.38 6.17 8.78
C THR A 24 0.92 4.98 9.58
N PHE A 25 1.43 3.99 8.87
CA PHE A 25 2.08 2.82 9.49
C PHE A 25 3.56 2.84 9.14
N THR A 26 4.36 2.18 9.96
CA THR A 26 5.77 1.95 9.65
C THR A 26 6.16 0.55 10.05
N ASP A 27 6.99 -0.09 9.25
CA ASP A 27 7.54 -1.38 9.58
C ASP A 27 8.79 -1.16 10.48
N PRO A 28 9.01 -2.01 11.50
CA PRO A 28 10.02 -1.75 12.53
C PRO A 28 11.46 -1.83 12.03
N ASP A 29 11.68 -2.32 10.83
CA ASP A 29 12.97 -2.45 10.17
C ASP A 29 13.24 -1.39 9.09
N ASP A 30 12.24 -0.57 8.81
CA ASP A 30 12.30 0.54 7.86
C ASP A 30 12.55 1.87 8.58
N PHE A 31 12.74 2.95 7.85
CA PHE A 31 12.91 4.28 8.43
C PHE A 31 12.35 5.38 7.54
N LEU A 32 12.11 6.54 8.15
CA LEU A 32 11.48 7.69 7.53
C LEU A 32 12.53 8.79 7.25
N ASP A 33 12.29 9.56 6.19
CA ASP A 33 13.06 10.80 6.00
C ASP A 33 12.83 11.74 7.20
N ARG A 34 13.86 12.51 7.57
CA ARG A 34 13.76 13.44 8.71
C ARG A 34 12.65 14.49 8.55
N ASN A 35 12.25 14.80 7.32
CA ASN A 35 11.21 15.76 7.00
C ASN A 35 9.87 15.09 6.67
N TYR A 36 9.73 13.76 6.89
CA TYR A 36 8.60 12.96 6.47
C TYR A 36 7.24 13.56 6.88
N PHE A 37 7.07 13.86 8.15
CA PHE A 37 5.85 14.48 8.67
C PHE A 37 5.73 15.95 8.30
N TYR A 38 6.85 16.69 8.35
CA TYR A 38 6.88 18.11 8.01
C TYR A 38 6.40 18.39 6.57
N GLU A 39 6.80 17.58 5.61
CA GLU A 39 6.37 17.74 4.20
C GLU A 39 4.88 17.43 4.03
N VAL A 40 4.32 16.51 4.82
CA VAL A 40 2.86 16.25 4.84
C VAL A 40 2.11 17.44 5.46
N ASP A 41 2.54 17.92 6.62
CA ASP A 41 1.91 19.07 7.29
C ASP A 41 1.94 20.32 6.39
N LYS A 42 3.07 20.58 5.74
CA LYS A 42 3.24 21.68 4.79
C LYS A 42 2.29 21.57 3.61
N PHE A 43 2.12 20.37 3.05
CA PHE A 43 1.18 20.13 1.96
C PHE A 43 -0.27 20.37 2.42
N LEU A 44 -0.67 19.78 3.54
CA LEU A 44 -2.02 19.91 4.09
C LEU A 44 -2.37 21.36 4.46
N ALA A 45 -1.41 22.15 4.94
CA ALA A 45 -1.62 23.56 5.24
C ALA A 45 -2.05 24.41 4.03
N THR A 46 -1.70 23.96 2.81
CA THR A 46 -2.03 24.66 1.55
C THR A 46 -3.19 24.00 0.78
N HIS A 47 -3.72 22.87 1.26
CA HIS A 47 -4.76 22.07 0.61
C HIS A 47 -5.91 21.74 1.58
N GLN A 48 -6.26 22.68 2.48
CA GLN A 48 -7.25 22.45 3.53
C GLN A 48 -8.67 22.22 3.00
N ASP A 49 -9.01 22.86 1.85
CA ASP A 49 -10.33 22.75 1.22
C ASP A 49 -10.41 21.60 0.19
N ASP A 50 -9.30 20.87 -0.01
CA ASP A 50 -9.29 19.73 -0.90
C ASP A 50 -9.78 18.48 -0.15
N ASP A 51 -10.72 17.75 -0.71
CA ASP A 51 -11.25 16.49 -0.17
C ASP A 51 -10.23 15.36 -0.31
N ILE A 52 -9.06 15.50 0.32
CA ILE A 52 -7.98 14.52 0.25
C ILE A 52 -8.17 13.49 1.36
N CYS A 53 -8.28 12.23 0.99
CA CYS A 53 -8.38 11.12 1.92
C CYS A 53 -7.06 10.35 2.10
N MET A 54 -6.21 10.31 1.07
CA MET A 54 -4.94 9.57 1.11
C MET A 54 -3.77 10.41 0.58
N ILE A 55 -2.59 10.25 1.19
CA ILE A 55 -1.33 10.82 0.71
C ILE A 55 -0.33 9.69 0.52
N GLY A 56 0.04 9.39 -0.72
CA GLY A 56 1.07 8.41 -1.07
C GLY A 56 2.47 9.00 -0.95
N CYS A 57 3.40 8.22 -0.39
CA CYS A 57 4.79 8.59 -0.14
C CYS A 57 5.73 7.89 -1.10
N ASN A 58 6.84 8.53 -1.47
CA ASN A 58 7.83 7.95 -2.36
C ASN A 58 8.69 6.91 -1.64
N VAL A 59 8.65 5.66 -2.11
CA VAL A 59 9.44 4.56 -1.55
C VAL A 59 10.83 4.56 -2.17
N ILE A 60 11.84 4.76 -1.34
CA ILE A 60 13.25 4.70 -1.69
C ILE A 60 13.86 3.43 -1.10
N PHE A 61 14.51 2.61 -1.91
CA PHE A 61 15.20 1.44 -1.41
C PHE A 61 16.54 1.81 -0.77
N TYR A 62 16.75 1.36 0.47
CA TYR A 62 18.05 1.40 1.12
C TYR A 62 18.69 0.01 1.12
N TYR A 63 19.73 -0.16 0.33
CA TYR A 63 20.51 -1.40 0.25
C TYR A 63 21.56 -1.41 1.36
N GLU A 64 21.28 -2.14 2.44
CA GLU A 64 22.09 -2.14 3.66
C GLU A 64 23.54 -2.57 3.40
N LYS A 65 23.77 -3.63 2.63
CA LYS A 65 25.11 -4.15 2.29
C LYS A 65 25.97 -3.12 1.58
N GLN A 66 25.38 -2.33 0.67
CA GLN A 66 26.07 -1.32 -0.13
C GLN A 66 26.03 0.07 0.51
N LYS A 67 25.25 0.25 1.57
CA LYS A 67 24.94 1.58 2.17
C LYS A 67 24.46 2.58 1.12
N LEU A 68 23.61 2.13 0.19
CA LEU A 68 23.20 2.89 -0.98
C LEU A 68 21.70 3.06 -1.05
N TYR A 69 21.25 4.30 -1.32
CA TYR A 69 19.85 4.62 -1.61
C TYR A 69 19.60 4.55 -3.12
N LYS A 70 18.47 3.95 -3.52
CA LYS A 70 18.02 3.92 -4.91
C LYS A 70 16.54 4.26 -5.01
N ASP A 71 16.22 5.26 -5.83
CA ASP A 71 14.85 5.60 -6.22
C ASP A 71 14.47 4.81 -7.49
N ASN A 72 14.32 3.51 -7.33
CA ASN A 72 14.02 2.59 -8.43
C ASN A 72 12.87 1.62 -8.13
N HIS A 73 11.97 2.02 -7.22
CA HIS A 73 10.73 1.30 -7.00
C HIS A 73 9.89 1.29 -8.29
N ALA A 74 9.23 0.17 -8.62
CA ALA A 74 8.46 0.03 -9.86
C ALA A 74 7.36 1.08 -10.05
N LEU A 75 6.83 1.64 -8.95
CA LEU A 75 5.79 2.65 -8.95
C LEU A 75 6.33 4.08 -8.71
N ASN A 76 7.63 4.32 -8.79
CA ASN A 76 8.21 5.64 -8.55
C ASN A 76 7.83 6.69 -9.62
N PHE A 77 7.32 6.25 -10.77
CA PHE A 77 6.85 7.16 -11.82
C PHE A 77 5.77 8.13 -11.30
N LYS A 78 5.00 7.74 -10.28
CA LYS A 78 3.97 8.59 -9.63
C LYS A 78 4.52 9.90 -9.07
N PHE A 79 5.82 9.94 -8.78
CA PHE A 79 6.50 11.03 -8.09
C PHE A 79 7.41 11.86 -9.00
N LYS A 80 7.57 11.49 -10.27
CA LYS A 80 8.52 12.15 -11.20
C LYS A 80 8.07 13.51 -11.69
N SER A 81 6.76 13.77 -11.73
CA SER A 81 6.18 15.01 -12.24
C SER A 81 5.80 16.01 -11.14
N GLY A 82 6.46 15.94 -9.98
CA GLY A 82 6.11 16.77 -8.81
C GLY A 82 4.91 16.23 -8.04
N VAL A 83 4.32 17.10 -7.22
CA VAL A 83 3.09 16.79 -6.47
C VAL A 83 1.95 16.51 -7.44
N GLN A 84 1.27 15.38 -7.23
CA GLN A 84 0.08 15.01 -8.01
C GLN A 84 -1.11 14.88 -7.06
N VAL A 85 -2.23 15.51 -7.38
CA VAL A 85 -3.51 15.32 -6.72
C VAL A 85 -4.49 14.77 -7.76
N LYS A 86 -5.15 13.66 -7.44
CA LYS A 86 -6.05 12.94 -8.35
C LYS A 86 -7.33 12.55 -7.64
N GLU A 87 -8.45 12.62 -8.34
CA GLU A 87 -9.68 11.98 -7.92
C GLU A 87 -9.49 10.46 -7.82
N ASN A 88 -10.01 9.83 -6.78
CA ASN A 88 -9.81 8.39 -6.58
C ASN A 88 -10.38 7.56 -7.73
N TYR A 89 -11.51 7.99 -8.30
CA TYR A 89 -12.07 7.33 -9.48
C TYR A 89 -11.12 7.31 -10.68
N ASN A 90 -10.24 8.31 -10.81
CA ASN A 90 -9.29 8.51 -11.92
C ASN A 90 -7.83 8.22 -11.55
N LEU A 91 -7.59 7.40 -10.52
CA LEU A 91 -6.22 7.02 -10.12
C LEU A 91 -5.49 6.20 -11.18
N ASP A 92 -6.22 5.37 -11.93
CA ASP A 92 -5.69 4.54 -13.02
C ASP A 92 -4.44 3.73 -12.60
N SER A 93 -3.26 4.10 -13.12
CA SER A 93 -1.98 3.46 -12.80
C SER A 93 -1.34 3.97 -11.50
N PHE A 94 -1.90 5.00 -10.86
CA PHE A 94 -1.40 5.56 -9.59
C PHE A 94 -1.82 4.69 -8.39
N ILE A 95 -1.56 3.40 -8.49
CA ILE A 95 -1.92 2.41 -7.46
C ILE A 95 -1.09 2.60 -6.18
N GLN A 96 -1.70 2.30 -5.03
CA GLN A 96 -1.04 2.24 -3.73
C GLN A 96 -1.16 0.83 -3.18
N LEU A 97 -0.04 0.23 -2.74
CA LEU A 97 0.04 -1.18 -2.38
C LEU A 97 0.49 -1.41 -0.93
N SER A 98 1.17 -0.44 -0.33
CA SER A 98 1.71 -0.56 1.02
C SER A 98 1.14 0.51 1.93
N ALA A 99 0.54 0.09 3.04
CA ALA A 99 0.03 0.97 4.08
C ALA A 99 1.15 1.73 4.81
N ALA A 100 2.37 1.18 4.83
CA ALA A 100 3.52 1.84 5.43
C ALA A 100 4.01 3.05 4.61
N SER A 101 3.67 3.14 3.33
CA SER A 101 4.08 4.24 2.46
C SER A 101 2.92 5.15 2.06
N CYS A 102 1.95 5.34 2.93
CA CYS A 102 0.90 6.33 2.77
C CYS A 102 0.37 6.84 4.10
N PHE A 103 -0.27 8.01 4.06
CA PHE A 103 -1.13 8.52 5.11
C PHE A 103 -2.58 8.36 4.69
N MET A 104 -3.44 8.02 5.62
CA MET A 104 -4.89 7.92 5.42
C MET A 104 -5.60 8.82 6.43
N ASN A 105 -6.61 9.55 5.98
CA ASN A 105 -7.45 10.35 6.86
C ASN A 105 -8.43 9.43 7.58
N ILE A 106 -8.30 9.34 8.91
CA ILE A 106 -9.13 8.45 9.75
C ILE A 106 -10.60 8.86 9.79
N GLY A 107 -10.92 10.12 9.49
CA GLY A 107 -12.30 10.59 9.38
C GLY A 107 -13.09 9.88 8.28
N TYR A 108 -12.39 9.29 7.29
CA TYR A 108 -12.97 8.52 6.19
C TYR A 108 -12.74 7.01 6.31
N LEU A 109 -12.16 6.53 7.41
CA LEU A 109 -11.78 5.12 7.56
C LEU A 109 -12.96 4.22 7.97
N ASP A 110 -14.01 4.79 8.56
CA ASP A 110 -15.13 4.06 9.18
C ASP A 110 -14.62 2.91 10.07
N LYS A 111 -15.14 1.69 9.90
CA LYS A 111 -14.75 0.49 10.65
C LYS A 111 -13.85 -0.46 9.85
N LEU A 112 -13.26 0.02 8.77
CA LEU A 112 -12.39 -0.80 7.93
C LEU A 112 -11.16 -1.29 8.70
N LEU A 113 -10.85 -2.57 8.57
CA LEU A 113 -9.71 -3.23 9.21
C LEU A 113 -8.97 -4.09 8.17
N PHE A 114 -7.67 -4.33 8.44
CA PHE A 114 -6.88 -5.28 7.65
C PHE A 114 -7.43 -6.70 7.80
N ASP A 115 -7.44 -7.45 6.70
CA ASP A 115 -7.83 -8.86 6.70
C ASP A 115 -6.70 -9.72 7.30
N GLU A 116 -6.83 -10.15 8.55
CA GLU A 116 -5.82 -10.93 9.27
C GLU A 116 -5.64 -12.35 8.74
N LYS A 117 -6.60 -12.84 7.95
CA LYS A 117 -6.58 -14.18 7.35
C LYS A 117 -5.88 -14.20 6.00
N LEU A 118 -5.76 -13.04 5.34
CA LEU A 118 -5.12 -12.93 4.04
C LEU A 118 -3.60 -12.99 4.18
N LYS A 119 -3.02 -14.09 3.71
CA LYS A 119 -1.57 -14.38 3.77
C LYS A 119 -1.12 -15.03 2.46
N PRO A 120 0.15 -14.94 2.11
CA PRO A 120 1.27 -14.34 2.88
C PRO A 120 1.42 -12.83 2.69
N ASN A 121 0.66 -12.21 1.79
CA ASN A 121 0.71 -10.79 1.46
C ASN A 121 -0.64 -10.34 0.85
N PHE A 122 -0.70 -9.12 0.34
CA PHE A 122 -1.85 -8.45 -0.28
C PHE A 122 -2.85 -7.84 0.73
N GLU A 123 -2.69 -8.05 2.03
CA GLU A 123 -3.54 -7.46 3.07
C GLU A 123 -3.51 -5.93 3.04
N ASP A 124 -2.33 -5.33 2.80
CA ASP A 124 -2.15 -3.89 2.66
C ASP A 124 -2.87 -3.36 1.41
N ALA A 125 -2.63 -4.01 0.28
CA ALA A 125 -3.23 -3.61 -0.99
C ALA A 125 -4.77 -3.75 -0.94
N LYS A 126 -5.30 -4.83 -0.35
CA LYS A 126 -6.74 -5.02 -0.13
C LYS A 126 -7.30 -3.88 0.73
N PHE A 127 -6.74 -3.65 1.92
CA PHE A 127 -7.17 -2.62 2.84
C PHE A 127 -7.20 -1.22 2.20
N ILE A 128 -6.13 -0.83 1.50
CA ILE A 128 -6.05 0.48 0.84
C ILE A 128 -7.10 0.60 -0.27
N ASN A 129 -7.28 -0.46 -1.07
CA ASN A 129 -8.24 -0.40 -2.18
C ASN A 129 -9.69 -0.39 -1.69
N GLU A 130 -10.04 -1.09 -0.62
CA GLU A 130 -11.33 -0.98 0.05
C GLU A 130 -11.56 0.44 0.56
N TYR A 131 -10.56 1.02 1.24
CA TYR A 131 -10.60 2.42 1.69
C TYR A 131 -10.84 3.41 0.54
N LEU A 132 -10.14 3.25 -0.58
CA LEU A 132 -10.30 4.12 -1.75
C LEU A 132 -11.64 3.91 -2.46
N LEU A 133 -12.19 2.69 -2.46
CA LEU A 133 -13.51 2.40 -3.00
C LEU A 133 -14.62 3.04 -2.16
N ASP A 134 -14.53 2.99 -0.84
CA ASP A 134 -15.48 3.65 0.06
C ASP A 134 -15.40 5.18 -0.08
N ASN A 135 -14.25 5.70 -0.49
CA ASN A 135 -13.98 7.13 -0.68
C ASN A 135 -13.75 7.50 -2.15
N ILE A 136 -14.47 6.87 -3.06
CA ILE A 136 -14.25 6.95 -4.51
C ILE A 136 -14.39 8.37 -5.10
N ASN A 137 -15.21 9.22 -4.47
CA ASN A 137 -15.45 10.60 -4.87
C ASN A 137 -14.49 11.62 -4.24
N LEU A 138 -13.59 11.15 -3.38
CA LEU A 138 -12.54 11.97 -2.78
C LEU A 138 -11.25 11.92 -3.61
N LYS A 139 -10.20 12.57 -3.11
CA LYS A 139 -8.92 12.69 -3.80
C LYS A 139 -7.79 12.00 -3.04
N SER A 140 -6.78 11.59 -3.80
CA SER A 140 -5.48 11.14 -3.29
C SER A 140 -4.36 12.04 -3.78
N ALA A 141 -3.40 12.35 -2.92
CA ALA A 141 -2.19 13.09 -3.26
C ALA A 141 -0.98 12.16 -3.29
N PHE A 142 0.02 12.49 -4.10
CA PHE A 142 1.31 11.78 -4.19
C PHE A 142 2.43 12.79 -4.07
N LEU A 143 3.21 12.68 -2.98
CA LEU A 143 4.21 13.68 -2.60
C LEU A 143 5.64 13.13 -2.78
N PRO A 144 6.41 13.63 -3.77
CA PRO A 144 7.77 13.16 -4.02
C PRO A 144 8.77 13.49 -2.91
N THR A 145 8.48 14.51 -2.10
CA THR A 145 9.32 14.96 -0.99
C THR A 145 9.14 14.12 0.27
N VAL A 146 8.01 13.41 0.40
CA VAL A 146 7.74 12.52 1.53
C VAL A 146 8.34 11.14 1.23
N LYS A 147 9.51 10.84 1.80
CA LYS A 147 10.29 9.64 1.47
C LYS A 147 10.21 8.60 2.57
N TYR A 148 9.74 7.41 2.21
CA TYR A 148 9.77 6.21 3.02
C TYR A 148 10.95 5.34 2.59
N PHE A 149 11.87 5.02 3.50
CA PHE A 149 13.05 4.23 3.19
C PHE A 149 12.82 2.75 3.51
N TYR A 150 12.58 1.96 2.45
CA TYR A 150 12.45 0.52 2.57
C TYR A 150 13.83 -0.13 2.63
N ARG A 151 14.14 -0.79 3.75
CA ARG A 151 15.44 -1.42 3.99
C ARG A 151 15.53 -2.79 3.34
N LYS A 152 16.43 -2.92 2.37
CA LYS A 152 16.87 -4.18 1.78
C LYS A 152 17.97 -4.80 2.65
N ARG A 153 17.57 -5.66 3.60
CA ARG A 153 18.47 -6.30 4.56
C ARG A 153 19.43 -7.28 3.90
N VAL A 154 20.60 -7.48 4.53
CA VAL A 154 21.61 -8.44 4.05
C VAL A 154 21.07 -9.87 4.12
N GLU A 155 20.31 -10.20 5.16
CA GLU A 155 19.82 -11.54 5.45
C GLU A 155 18.61 -11.97 4.60
N GLN A 156 18.04 -11.08 3.77
CA GLN A 156 16.89 -11.34 2.90
C GLN A 156 15.73 -12.06 3.62
N ASN A 157 15.47 -11.70 4.88
CA ASN A 157 14.45 -12.31 5.75
C ASN A 157 13.17 -11.44 5.87
N SER A 158 12.88 -10.62 4.86
CA SER A 158 11.62 -9.87 4.83
C SER A 158 10.43 -10.80 4.53
N THR A 159 9.23 -10.41 4.93
CA THR A 159 7.98 -11.16 4.64
C THR A 159 7.78 -11.37 3.14
N LEU A 160 8.29 -10.45 2.31
CA LEU A 160 8.23 -10.57 0.85
C LEU A 160 9.28 -11.54 0.28
N ASP A 161 10.38 -11.79 1.04
CA ASP A 161 11.40 -12.73 0.63
C ASP A 161 10.90 -14.15 0.90
N GLY A 162 10.66 -14.91 -0.16
CA GLY A 162 10.21 -16.31 -0.06
C GLY A 162 8.69 -16.50 -0.10
N LYS A 163 7.85 -15.46 -0.25
CA LYS A 163 6.41 -15.61 -0.46
C LYS A 163 6.09 -16.50 -1.67
N ASP A 164 6.92 -16.44 -2.68
CA ASP A 164 6.86 -17.23 -3.91
C ASP A 164 7.13 -18.72 -3.73
N LYS A 165 7.51 -19.15 -2.53
CA LYS A 165 7.67 -20.57 -2.11
C LYS A 165 6.46 -21.09 -1.33
N ILE A 166 5.43 -20.28 -1.17
CA ILE A 166 4.24 -20.59 -0.37
C ILE A 166 3.07 -20.78 -1.31
N LYS A 167 2.41 -21.95 -1.28
CA LYS A 167 1.23 -22.28 -2.12
C LYS A 167 0.12 -21.24 -1.94
N ASP A 168 -0.10 -20.74 -0.74
CA ASP A 168 -1.12 -19.75 -0.42
C ASP A 168 -0.97 -18.44 -1.20
N TYR A 169 0.26 -18.07 -1.59
CA TYR A 169 0.48 -16.90 -2.45
C TYR A 169 -0.24 -17.02 -3.80
N TYR A 170 -0.35 -18.23 -4.34
CA TYR A 170 -0.97 -18.50 -5.63
C TYR A 170 -2.43 -18.95 -5.53
N THR A 171 -2.93 -19.26 -4.34
CA THR A 171 -4.28 -19.77 -4.10
C THR A 171 -5.11 -18.86 -3.21
N MET A 172 -4.61 -18.52 -2.02
CA MET A 172 -5.34 -17.69 -1.04
C MET A 172 -5.44 -16.24 -1.50
N VAL A 173 -4.35 -15.66 -2.03
CA VAL A 173 -4.35 -14.27 -2.50
C VAL A 173 -5.34 -14.05 -3.66
N PRO A 174 -5.39 -14.86 -4.73
CA PRO A 174 -6.43 -14.73 -5.74
C PRO A 174 -7.84 -14.92 -5.20
N ASN A 175 -8.09 -15.96 -4.39
CA ASN A 175 -9.43 -16.31 -3.94
C ASN A 175 -10.00 -15.34 -2.88
N PHE A 176 -9.19 -14.88 -1.94
CA PHE A 176 -9.63 -14.05 -0.81
C PHE A 176 -9.15 -12.59 -0.90
N GLY A 177 -8.10 -12.32 -1.65
CA GLY A 177 -7.66 -10.98 -1.97
C GLY A 177 -8.41 -10.39 -3.15
N TYR A 178 -8.16 -10.90 -4.36
CA TYR A 178 -8.70 -10.30 -5.59
C TYR A 178 -10.21 -10.48 -5.73
N LEU A 179 -10.73 -11.71 -5.56
CA LEU A 179 -12.17 -11.96 -5.74
C LEU A 179 -13.02 -11.24 -4.71
N ASN A 180 -12.55 -11.13 -3.45
CA ASN A 180 -13.30 -10.37 -2.45
C ASN A 180 -13.29 -8.87 -2.78
N LEU A 181 -12.13 -8.33 -3.18
CA LEU A 181 -12.04 -6.93 -3.59
C LEU A 181 -13.02 -6.60 -4.74
N PHE A 182 -13.21 -7.53 -5.70
CA PHE A 182 -14.18 -7.33 -6.79
C PHE A 182 -15.63 -7.49 -6.36
N LYS A 183 -15.95 -8.39 -5.39
CA LYS A 183 -17.31 -8.61 -4.89
C LYS A 183 -17.87 -7.42 -4.13
N ASP A 184 -17.02 -6.67 -3.45
CA ASP A 184 -17.43 -5.54 -2.61
C ASP A 184 -17.67 -4.26 -3.42
N ILE A 185 -17.42 -4.28 -4.74
CA ILE A 185 -17.61 -3.15 -5.63
C ILE A 185 -19.11 -2.93 -5.90
N LYS A 186 -19.64 -1.83 -5.37
CA LYS A 186 -21.06 -1.41 -5.51
C LYS A 186 -21.34 -0.54 -6.75
N ILE A 187 -20.34 -0.29 -7.58
CA ILE A 187 -20.45 0.56 -8.77
C ILE A 187 -20.50 -0.29 -10.04
N THR A 188 -21.10 0.26 -11.10
CA THR A 188 -21.38 -0.47 -12.36
C THR A 188 -20.14 -0.95 -13.11
N LYS A 189 -18.98 -0.32 -12.86
CA LYS A 189 -17.72 -0.64 -13.52
C LYS A 189 -16.59 -0.66 -12.48
N VAL A 190 -15.79 -1.71 -12.47
CA VAL A 190 -14.58 -1.81 -11.65
C VAL A 190 -13.62 -0.67 -12.01
N PRO A 191 -13.21 0.20 -11.08
CA PRO A 191 -12.26 1.27 -11.35
C PRO A 191 -10.92 0.74 -11.86
N TYR A 192 -10.26 1.47 -12.73
CA TYR A 192 -8.99 1.04 -13.31
C TYR A 192 -7.89 0.84 -12.27
N PHE A 193 -7.86 1.62 -11.19
CA PHE A 193 -6.85 1.43 -10.15
C PHE A 193 -6.99 0.05 -9.46
N VAL A 194 -8.22 -0.43 -9.22
CA VAL A 194 -8.45 -1.77 -8.65
C VAL A 194 -7.98 -2.86 -9.62
N GLN A 195 -8.33 -2.72 -10.91
CA GLN A 195 -7.87 -3.65 -11.94
C GLN A 195 -6.34 -3.67 -12.00
N ASN A 196 -5.69 -2.50 -11.97
CA ASN A 196 -4.24 -2.36 -12.05
C ASN A 196 -3.53 -2.91 -10.80
N VAL A 197 -4.11 -2.80 -9.61
CA VAL A 197 -3.56 -3.44 -8.39
C VAL A 197 -3.51 -4.96 -8.54
N VAL A 198 -4.61 -5.55 -8.98
CA VAL A 198 -4.70 -7.01 -9.20
C VAL A 198 -3.76 -7.45 -10.32
N LEU A 199 -3.75 -6.74 -11.45
CA LEU A 199 -2.86 -7.04 -12.58
C LEU A 199 -1.38 -6.90 -12.19
N TYR A 200 -1.03 -5.92 -11.36
CA TYR A 200 0.33 -5.74 -10.86
C TYR A 200 0.81 -6.95 -10.06
N ASP A 201 -0.01 -7.44 -9.13
CA ASP A 201 0.39 -8.60 -8.31
C ASP A 201 0.40 -9.90 -9.13
N ILE A 202 -0.59 -10.13 -10.00
CA ILE A 202 -0.61 -11.27 -10.94
C ILE A 202 0.63 -11.24 -11.85
N PHE A 203 1.03 -10.07 -12.36
CA PHE A 203 2.23 -9.94 -13.17
C PHE A 203 3.49 -10.42 -12.42
N TRP A 204 3.63 -10.06 -11.14
CA TRP A 204 4.74 -10.53 -10.33
C TRP A 204 4.68 -12.04 -10.05
N GLN A 205 3.48 -12.61 -9.83
CA GLN A 205 3.30 -14.06 -9.68
C GLN A 205 3.77 -14.79 -10.95
N ILE A 206 3.24 -14.39 -12.10
CA ILE A 206 3.57 -15.00 -13.40
C ILE A 206 5.07 -14.84 -13.71
N LYS A 207 5.61 -13.64 -13.55
CA LYS A 207 7.03 -13.36 -13.76
C LYS A 207 7.92 -14.27 -12.91
N THR A 208 7.56 -14.46 -11.65
CA THR A 208 8.30 -15.33 -10.73
C THR A 208 8.30 -16.77 -11.21
N LEU A 209 7.15 -17.29 -11.66
CA LEU A 209 7.02 -18.67 -12.17
C LEU A 209 7.76 -18.86 -13.49
N ILE A 210 7.75 -17.87 -14.38
CA ILE A 210 8.50 -17.93 -15.66
C ILE A 210 10.01 -17.94 -15.42
N LEU A 211 10.48 -17.10 -14.49
CA LEU A 211 11.92 -16.99 -14.20
C LEU A 211 12.46 -18.14 -13.35
N ASN A 212 11.57 -18.85 -12.65
CA ASN A 212 11.92 -19.97 -11.75
C ASN A 212 10.92 -21.12 -11.96
N PRO A 213 11.01 -21.87 -13.08
CA PRO A 213 10.03 -22.91 -13.41
C PRO A 213 9.93 -24.04 -12.37
N GLU A 214 10.98 -24.26 -11.60
CA GLU A 214 10.98 -25.23 -10.49
C GLU A 214 9.94 -24.92 -9.41
N LYS A 215 9.53 -23.65 -9.29
CA LYS A 215 8.48 -23.23 -8.34
C LYS A 215 7.07 -23.68 -8.77
N LEU A 216 6.88 -24.09 -10.01
CA LEU A 216 5.60 -24.67 -10.45
C LEU A 216 5.24 -25.93 -9.66
N ALA A 217 6.23 -26.67 -9.14
CA ALA A 217 6.01 -27.83 -8.29
C ALA A 217 5.24 -27.50 -6.98
N ILE A 218 5.22 -26.24 -6.57
CA ILE A 218 4.50 -25.77 -5.37
C ILE A 218 2.97 -25.81 -5.59
N LEU A 219 2.53 -25.74 -6.85
CA LEU A 219 1.11 -25.71 -7.21
C LEU A 219 0.48 -27.10 -7.26
N ASN A 220 1.29 -28.15 -7.32
CA ASN A 220 0.87 -29.54 -7.24
C ASN A 220 0.78 -29.99 -5.77
#